data_8871df324676fe9ee9489a17b6e5fce2
#
_entry.id   8871df324676fe9ee9489a17b6e5fce2
#
_cell.length_a   1.000
_cell.length_b   1.000
_cell.length_c   1.000
_cell.angle_alpha   90.00
_cell.angle_beta   90.00
_cell.angle_gamma   90.00
#
_symmetry.space_group_name_H-M   'P 1'
#
loop_
_entity.id
_entity.type
_entity.pdbx_description
1 polymer ?
#
loop_
_entity_poly.entity_id
_entity_poly.type
_entity_poly.pdbx_seq_one_letter_code
_entity_poly.pdbx_strand_id
1 'polypeptide(L)'
;LKNTFAQKELFLFQNMLALLEKWDDDLSFDKVIFGTTDFEHVWEHMIDIAYGETGIFNKEDFFPYAEWHLNNVSGNAGNLYPDTICLFSQEKLHGCIIIDAKYYGYKDINYKTLPSMESIAKQIHYGQYVFKKASNFGIESPNTLIFNVFLIPANFSSKKNTKKPCYIGYAIEPWNDNEKMFEKIFCFAIDCQSLINNFSKDKER
;
A
#
# COMPACT_ATOMS: atom_id res chain seq x y z
N LEU A 1 35.54 -6.39 -16.29
CA LEU A 1 34.89 -6.08 -15.01
C LEU A 1 33.38 -6.07 -15.24
N LYS A 2 32.75 -7.21 -15.02
CA LYS A 2 31.28 -7.30 -15.01
C LYS A 2 30.81 -6.94 -13.60
N ASN A 3 30.62 -5.67 -13.33
CA ASN A 3 29.88 -5.24 -12.15
C ASN A 3 28.44 -5.01 -12.57
N THR A 4 27.60 -5.99 -12.30
CA THR A 4 26.14 -5.85 -12.28
C THR A 4 25.78 -5.04 -11.03
N PHE A 5 25.92 -3.74 -11.09
CA PHE A 5 25.22 -2.88 -10.14
C PHE A 5 23.72 -3.03 -10.40
N ALA A 6 22.96 -3.27 -9.33
CA ALA A 6 21.51 -3.28 -9.45
C ALA A 6 21.07 -1.94 -10.07
N GLN A 7 20.09 -1.97 -10.95
CA GLN A 7 19.63 -0.81 -11.72
C GLN A 7 19.28 0.38 -10.80
N LYS A 8 18.85 0.09 -9.56
CA LYS A 8 18.60 1.07 -8.51
C LYS A 8 19.86 1.80 -8.01
N GLU A 9 20.97 1.08 -7.89
CA GLU A 9 22.25 1.67 -7.45
C GLU A 9 22.84 2.54 -8.56
N LEU A 10 22.72 2.09 -9.81
CA LEU A 10 23.14 2.89 -10.96
C LEU A 10 22.37 4.21 -11.06
N PHE A 11 21.05 4.15 -10.87
CA PHE A 11 20.18 5.33 -10.84
C PHE A 11 20.54 6.26 -9.68
N LEU A 12 20.82 5.72 -8.50
CA LEU A 12 21.26 6.50 -7.35
C LEU A 12 22.56 7.22 -7.63
N PHE A 13 23.58 6.51 -8.16
CA PHE A 13 24.88 7.11 -8.49
C PHE A 13 24.80 8.15 -9.60
N GLN A 14 23.95 7.94 -10.61
CA GLN A 14 23.71 8.94 -11.65
C GLN A 14 23.10 10.23 -11.10
N ASN A 15 22.13 10.11 -10.18
CA ASN A 15 21.54 11.27 -9.52
C ASN A 15 22.53 11.98 -8.57
N MET A 16 23.37 11.22 -7.85
CA MET A 16 24.43 11.81 -7.03
C MET A 16 25.48 12.53 -7.88
N LEU A 17 25.87 11.97 -9.01
CA LEU A 17 26.81 12.60 -9.93
C LEU A 17 26.25 13.90 -10.51
N ALA A 18 25.00 13.88 -10.97
CA ALA A 18 24.31 15.08 -11.47
C ALA A 18 24.18 16.18 -10.40
N LEU A 19 24.12 15.82 -9.12
CA LEU A 19 24.18 16.73 -7.98
C LEU A 19 25.54 17.40 -7.86
N LEU A 20 26.60 16.59 -7.90
CA LEU A 20 27.96 17.06 -7.76
C LEU A 20 28.40 17.94 -8.95
N GLU A 21 28.00 17.56 -10.16
CA GLU A 21 28.27 18.35 -11.38
C GLU A 21 27.59 19.71 -11.38
N LYS A 22 26.36 19.81 -10.83
CA LYS A 22 25.67 21.11 -10.64
C LYS A 22 26.21 21.95 -9.49
N TRP A 23 26.92 21.32 -8.54
CA TRP A 23 27.47 22.05 -7.39
C TRP A 23 28.69 22.89 -7.74
N ASP A 24 29.37 22.55 -8.85
CA ASP A 24 30.62 23.22 -9.24
C ASP A 24 30.41 24.45 -10.13
N ASP A 25 29.21 24.63 -10.71
CA ASP A 25 29.01 25.60 -11.81
C ASP A 25 28.37 26.95 -11.43
N ASP A 26 27.83 27.17 -10.26
CA ASP A 26 27.45 28.56 -9.87
C ASP A 26 27.03 28.69 -8.39
N LEU A 27 27.59 29.70 -7.70
CA LEU A 27 27.26 30.09 -6.33
C LEU A 27 25.89 30.82 -6.18
N SER A 28 24.99 30.71 -7.13
CA SER A 28 23.60 31.07 -6.94
C SER A 28 22.83 29.89 -6.42
N PHE A 29 22.42 29.95 -5.16
CA PHE A 29 21.56 28.96 -4.48
C PHE A 29 20.16 28.91 -5.12
N ASP A 30 20.06 28.47 -6.35
CA ASP A 30 18.81 27.95 -6.86
C ASP A 30 18.53 26.64 -6.17
N LYS A 31 17.38 26.53 -5.50
CA LYS A 31 16.95 25.36 -4.76
C LYS A 31 17.02 24.14 -5.67
N VAL A 32 18.00 23.27 -5.45
CA VAL A 32 18.02 21.96 -6.07
C VAL A 32 16.92 21.14 -5.40
N ILE A 33 15.86 20.83 -6.13
CA ILE A 33 14.78 19.97 -5.65
C ILE A 33 15.09 18.55 -6.08
N PHE A 34 15.37 17.70 -5.10
CA PHE A 34 15.46 16.27 -5.31
C PHE A 34 14.08 15.64 -5.14
N GLY A 35 13.69 14.77 -6.06
CA GLY A 35 12.43 14.08 -5.97
C GLY A 35 12.36 12.88 -6.93
N THR A 36 11.34 12.08 -6.77
CA THR A 36 10.92 11.05 -7.72
C THR A 36 9.64 11.50 -8.41
N THR A 37 9.48 11.14 -9.68
CA THR A 37 8.21 11.28 -10.41
C THR A 37 7.21 10.20 -10.00
N ASP A 38 7.70 9.11 -9.39
CA ASP A 38 6.95 7.90 -9.05
C ASP A 38 6.86 7.74 -7.52
N PHE A 39 6.45 8.81 -6.84
CA PHE A 39 6.38 8.79 -5.37
C PHE A 39 5.31 7.83 -4.83
N GLU A 40 4.34 7.43 -5.64
CA GLU A 40 3.37 6.40 -5.30
C GLU A 40 4.06 5.09 -4.87
N HIS A 41 5.08 4.64 -5.58
CA HIS A 41 5.83 3.42 -5.20
C HIS A 41 6.60 3.59 -3.89
N VAL A 42 7.10 4.79 -3.62
CA VAL A 42 7.73 5.09 -2.32
C VAL A 42 6.68 5.06 -1.21
N TRP A 43 5.49 5.59 -1.48
CA TRP A 43 4.35 5.58 -0.57
C TRP A 43 3.91 4.16 -0.23
N GLU A 44 3.65 3.33 -1.24
CA GLU A 44 3.31 1.91 -1.09
C GLU A 44 4.35 1.17 -0.24
N HIS A 45 5.63 1.37 -0.54
CA HIS A 45 6.73 0.74 0.20
C HIS A 45 6.81 1.19 1.66
N MET A 46 6.61 2.48 1.94
CA MET A 46 6.58 2.98 3.32
C MET A 46 5.41 2.39 4.12
N ILE A 47 4.25 2.23 3.50
CA ILE A 47 3.08 1.61 4.12
C ILE A 47 3.34 0.13 4.38
N ASP A 48 3.93 -0.59 3.42
CA ASP A 48 4.26 -2.01 3.57
C ASP A 48 5.27 -2.25 4.71
N ILE A 49 6.27 -1.39 4.85
CA ILE A 49 7.20 -1.48 6.00
C ILE A 49 6.52 -1.13 7.32
N ALA A 50 5.60 -0.16 7.33
CA ALA A 50 5.00 0.31 8.56
C ALA A 50 3.89 -0.62 9.10
N TYR A 51 3.20 -1.34 8.22
CA TYR A 51 2.00 -2.10 8.55
C TYR A 51 2.02 -3.54 8.02
N GLY A 52 2.92 -3.87 7.10
CA GLY A 52 3.01 -5.19 6.49
C GLY A 52 3.48 -6.26 7.46
N GLU A 53 3.03 -7.48 7.23
CA GLU A 53 3.47 -8.64 8.00
C GLU A 53 4.92 -9.00 7.66
N THR A 54 5.73 -9.24 8.69
CA THR A 54 7.13 -9.60 8.54
C THR A 54 7.37 -11.05 8.96
N GLY A 55 7.50 -11.94 7.99
CA GLY A 55 8.27 -13.18 8.20
C GLY A 55 7.51 -14.46 8.55
N ILE A 56 6.18 -14.47 8.70
CA ILE A 56 5.43 -15.69 9.01
C ILE A 56 4.73 -16.28 7.79
N PHE A 57 4.32 -15.45 6.83
CA PHE A 57 3.59 -15.85 5.64
C PHE A 57 4.24 -15.31 4.38
N ASN A 58 4.12 -16.08 3.29
CA ASN A 58 4.48 -15.56 1.98
C ASN A 58 3.34 -14.63 1.49
N LYS A 59 3.64 -13.36 1.27
CA LYS A 59 2.67 -12.36 0.77
C LYS A 59 2.00 -12.82 -0.54
N GLU A 60 2.71 -13.57 -1.36
CA GLU A 60 2.20 -14.11 -2.63
C GLU A 60 1.00 -15.05 -2.46
N ASP A 61 0.85 -15.69 -1.30
CA ASP A 61 -0.28 -16.57 -1.02
C ASP A 61 -1.62 -15.79 -0.96
N PHE A 62 -1.54 -14.48 -0.73
CA PHE A 62 -2.69 -13.57 -0.69
C PHE A 62 -3.03 -12.95 -2.04
N PHE A 63 -2.35 -13.32 -3.12
CA PHE A 63 -2.58 -12.77 -4.43
C PHE A 63 -3.68 -13.53 -5.19
N PRO A 64 -4.84 -12.91 -5.44
CA PRO A 64 -5.83 -13.49 -6.33
C PRO A 64 -5.26 -13.69 -7.72
N TYR A 65 -5.58 -14.79 -8.34
CA TYR A 65 -5.18 -15.10 -9.71
C TYR A 65 -6.35 -15.62 -10.52
N ALA A 66 -6.25 -15.52 -11.83
CA ALA A 66 -7.19 -16.09 -12.76
C ALA A 66 -6.49 -17.03 -13.74
N GLU A 67 -7.25 -17.99 -14.27
CA GLU A 67 -6.75 -18.98 -15.21
C GLU A 67 -7.61 -19.04 -16.47
N TRP A 68 -6.95 -19.22 -17.60
CA TRP A 68 -7.60 -19.59 -18.85
C TRP A 68 -7.60 -21.11 -19.00
N HIS A 69 -8.76 -21.67 -19.31
CA HIS A 69 -8.94 -23.05 -19.73
C HIS A 69 -9.42 -23.09 -21.16
N LEU A 70 -8.50 -23.31 -22.10
CA LEU A 70 -8.79 -23.52 -23.51
C LEU A 70 -8.84 -25.03 -23.79
N ASN A 71 -9.37 -25.43 -24.95
CA ASN A 71 -9.71 -26.83 -25.25
C ASN A 71 -8.65 -27.89 -24.84
N ASN A 72 -7.37 -27.57 -24.94
CA ASN A 72 -6.28 -28.50 -24.60
C ASN A 72 -5.13 -27.82 -23.80
N VAL A 73 -5.30 -26.57 -23.37
CA VAL A 73 -4.26 -25.80 -22.70
C VAL A 73 -4.89 -24.97 -21.59
N SER A 74 -4.27 -24.95 -20.44
CA SER A 74 -4.61 -24.03 -19.36
C SER A 74 -3.37 -23.22 -18.95
N GLY A 75 -3.58 -22.01 -18.48
CA GLY A 75 -2.50 -21.14 -18.02
C GLY A 75 -2.99 -19.96 -17.21
N ASN A 76 -2.10 -19.42 -16.39
CA ASN A 76 -2.39 -18.28 -15.55
C ASN A 76 -2.62 -17.02 -16.42
N ALA A 77 -3.72 -16.32 -16.16
CA ALA A 77 -4.09 -15.06 -16.81
C ALA A 77 -3.49 -13.83 -16.13
N GLY A 78 -2.82 -14.02 -15.00
CA GLY A 78 -2.21 -12.98 -14.18
C GLY A 78 -2.74 -12.94 -12.75
N ASN A 79 -2.03 -12.21 -11.92
CA ASN A 79 -2.35 -12.04 -10.50
C ASN A 79 -2.74 -10.59 -10.23
N LEU A 80 -3.51 -10.38 -9.18
CA LEU A 80 -3.69 -9.08 -8.56
C LEU A 80 -2.80 -8.98 -7.32
N TYR A 81 -2.21 -7.82 -7.10
CA TYR A 81 -1.21 -7.60 -6.05
C TYR A 81 -1.72 -6.57 -5.04
N PRO A 82 -2.13 -6.98 -3.83
CA PRO A 82 -2.37 -6.05 -2.74
C PRO A 82 -1.06 -5.41 -2.28
N ASP A 83 -1.06 -4.11 -1.98
CA ASP A 83 0.15 -3.40 -1.60
C ASP A 83 0.66 -3.87 -0.25
N THR A 84 -0.23 -4.10 0.72
CA THR A 84 0.14 -4.49 2.07
C THR A 84 -0.88 -5.44 2.68
N ILE A 85 -0.38 -6.48 3.35
CA ILE A 85 -1.16 -7.44 4.13
C ILE A 85 -0.70 -7.33 5.59
N CYS A 86 -1.66 -7.12 6.49
CA CYS A 86 -1.44 -7.10 7.92
C CYS A 86 -2.31 -8.18 8.58
N LEU A 87 -1.69 -9.14 9.24
CA LEU A 87 -2.40 -10.15 10.03
C LEU A 87 -2.52 -9.67 11.47
N PHE A 88 -3.62 -9.99 12.11
CA PHE A 88 -3.79 -9.74 13.54
C PHE A 88 -4.40 -10.94 14.24
N SER A 89 -3.92 -11.14 15.46
CA SER A 89 -4.44 -12.16 16.36
C SER A 89 -4.48 -11.57 17.76
N GLN A 90 -5.68 -11.36 18.28
CA GLN A 90 -5.89 -10.77 19.58
C GLN A 90 -6.98 -11.55 20.32
N GLU A 91 -6.59 -12.31 21.38
CA GLU A 91 -7.48 -13.15 22.17
C GLU A 91 -8.28 -14.15 21.32
N LYS A 92 -9.57 -13.83 21.05
CA LYS A 92 -10.51 -14.63 20.25
C LYS A 92 -10.74 -14.08 18.84
N LEU A 93 -10.12 -12.94 18.51
CA LEU A 93 -10.26 -12.29 17.21
C LEU A 93 -9.01 -12.56 16.38
N HIS A 94 -9.21 -13.14 15.23
CA HIS A 94 -8.18 -13.36 14.22
C HIS A 94 -8.63 -12.74 12.93
N GLY A 95 -7.70 -12.22 12.15
CA GLY A 95 -8.08 -11.64 10.87
C GLY A 95 -6.95 -11.06 10.07
N CYS A 96 -7.35 -10.39 9.01
CA CYS A 96 -6.48 -9.81 8.03
C CYS A 96 -6.98 -8.40 7.66
N ILE A 97 -6.05 -7.48 7.56
CA ILE A 97 -6.30 -6.16 6.98
C ILE A 97 -5.54 -6.11 5.66
N ILE A 98 -6.27 -5.87 4.58
CA ILE A 98 -5.74 -5.74 3.23
C ILE A 98 -5.71 -4.24 2.92
N ILE A 99 -4.51 -3.69 2.79
CA ILE A 99 -4.32 -2.25 2.57
C ILE A 99 -3.90 -2.03 1.12
N ASP A 100 -4.58 -1.13 0.45
CA ASP A 100 -4.21 -0.59 -0.84
C ASP A 100 -3.83 0.88 -0.62
N ALA A 101 -2.56 1.17 -0.80
CA ALA A 101 -1.94 2.46 -0.50
C ALA A 101 -2.11 3.39 -1.70
N LYS A 102 -2.97 4.39 -1.57
CA LYS A 102 -3.28 5.30 -2.68
C LYS A 102 -2.62 6.66 -2.46
N TYR A 103 -1.71 7.03 -3.36
CA TYR A 103 -1.06 8.34 -3.35
C TYR A 103 -1.83 9.33 -4.21
N TYR A 104 -2.87 9.92 -3.64
CA TYR A 104 -3.60 11.01 -4.28
C TYR A 104 -3.22 12.34 -3.67
N GLY A 105 -3.13 13.38 -4.50
CA GLY A 105 -2.85 14.74 -4.04
C GLY A 105 -3.93 15.26 -3.09
N TYR A 106 -3.64 15.18 -1.81
CA TYR A 106 -4.57 15.42 -0.73
C TYR A 106 -4.49 16.87 -0.27
N LYS A 107 -5.26 17.75 -0.92
CA LYS A 107 -5.47 19.11 -0.40
C LYS A 107 -6.85 19.29 0.22
N ASP A 108 -7.87 18.70 -0.37
CA ASP A 108 -9.23 18.74 0.10
C ASP A 108 -9.88 17.36 -0.09
N ILE A 109 -10.42 16.76 0.98
CA ILE A 109 -11.16 15.50 0.88
C ILE A 109 -12.41 15.76 0.03
N ASN A 110 -12.36 15.28 -1.20
CA ASN A 110 -13.50 15.33 -2.09
C ASN A 110 -13.71 13.93 -2.66
N TYR A 111 -14.94 13.44 -2.64
CA TYR A 111 -15.26 12.12 -3.21
C TYR A 111 -14.81 11.95 -4.67
N LYS A 112 -14.61 13.05 -5.42
CA LYS A 112 -14.10 13.03 -6.80
C LYS A 112 -12.59 12.74 -6.89
N THR A 113 -11.87 12.90 -5.80
CA THR A 113 -10.42 12.65 -5.72
C THR A 113 -10.08 11.36 -4.94
N LEU A 114 -11.11 10.61 -4.54
CA LEU A 114 -10.95 9.30 -3.90
C LEU A 114 -10.84 8.17 -4.94
N PRO A 115 -10.42 6.96 -4.54
CA PRO A 115 -10.29 5.82 -5.42
C PRO A 115 -11.54 5.55 -6.25
N SER A 116 -11.33 5.22 -7.53
CA SER A 116 -12.40 4.94 -8.50
C SER A 116 -13.11 3.62 -8.21
N MET A 117 -14.21 3.38 -8.94
CA MET A 117 -14.95 2.12 -8.92
C MET A 117 -14.06 0.91 -9.22
N GLU A 118 -13.10 1.04 -10.13
CA GLU A 118 -12.15 -0.03 -10.43
C GLU A 118 -11.30 -0.41 -9.20
N SER A 119 -10.79 0.58 -8.47
CA SER A 119 -10.05 0.35 -7.23
C SER A 119 -10.94 -0.27 -6.14
N ILE A 120 -12.21 0.15 -6.05
CA ILE A 120 -13.18 -0.40 -5.10
C ILE A 120 -13.42 -1.88 -5.40
N ALA A 121 -13.76 -2.22 -6.65
CA ALA A 121 -14.03 -3.59 -7.08
C ALA A 121 -12.79 -4.49 -6.86
N LYS A 122 -11.61 -4.01 -7.23
CA LYS A 122 -10.33 -4.71 -7.00
C LYS A 122 -10.12 -5.01 -5.52
N GLN A 123 -10.39 -4.05 -4.64
CA GLN A 123 -10.21 -4.21 -3.21
C GLN A 123 -11.20 -5.22 -2.61
N ILE A 124 -12.47 -5.19 -3.03
CA ILE A 124 -13.47 -6.18 -2.63
C ILE A 124 -13.03 -7.58 -3.07
N HIS A 125 -12.48 -7.69 -4.29
CA HIS A 125 -11.99 -8.98 -4.81
C HIS A 125 -10.84 -9.56 -3.99
N TYR A 126 -9.92 -8.72 -3.50
CA TYR A 126 -8.90 -9.15 -2.54
C TYR A 126 -9.52 -9.76 -1.28
N GLY A 127 -10.48 -9.05 -0.68
CA GLY A 127 -11.16 -9.53 0.53
C GLY A 127 -11.90 -10.84 0.31
N GLN A 128 -12.59 -11.00 -0.83
CA GLN A 128 -13.24 -12.25 -1.22
C GLN A 128 -12.26 -13.41 -1.32
N TYR A 129 -11.11 -13.20 -1.96
CA TYR A 129 -10.09 -14.23 -2.12
C TYR A 129 -9.55 -14.67 -0.77
N VAL A 130 -9.15 -13.72 0.07
CA VAL A 130 -8.62 -14.01 1.41
C VAL A 130 -9.66 -14.70 2.28
N PHE A 131 -10.92 -14.28 2.21
CA PHE A 131 -12.01 -14.92 2.94
C PHE A 131 -12.21 -16.38 2.54
N LYS A 132 -12.17 -16.68 1.23
CA LYS A 132 -12.29 -18.05 0.70
C LYS A 132 -11.09 -18.94 1.03
N LYS A 133 -9.93 -18.32 1.28
CA LYS A 133 -8.67 -19.03 1.57
C LYS A 133 -8.25 -18.93 3.05
N ALA A 134 -9.11 -18.41 3.91
CA ALA A 134 -8.80 -18.13 5.32
C ALA A 134 -8.21 -19.33 6.07
N SER A 135 -8.69 -20.57 5.79
CA SER A 135 -8.13 -21.79 6.34
C SER A 135 -6.66 -22.01 5.97
N ASN A 136 -6.29 -21.67 4.74
CA ASN A 136 -4.90 -21.83 4.27
C ASN A 136 -3.94 -20.89 4.99
N PHE A 137 -4.45 -19.79 5.52
CA PHE A 137 -3.66 -18.77 6.24
C PHE A 137 -3.69 -18.97 7.76
N GLY A 138 -4.35 -20.01 8.25
CA GLY A 138 -4.49 -20.26 9.69
C GLY A 138 -5.33 -19.20 10.42
N ILE A 139 -6.14 -18.43 9.69
CA ILE A 139 -7.03 -17.39 10.24
C ILE A 139 -8.50 -17.82 10.20
N GLU A 140 -8.78 -19.06 9.84
CA GLU A 140 -10.15 -19.58 9.82
C GLU A 140 -10.69 -19.73 11.24
N SER A 141 -11.73 -18.96 11.53
CA SER A 141 -12.47 -19.00 12.79
C SER A 141 -13.90 -18.54 12.51
N PRO A 142 -14.89 -18.95 13.29
CA PRO A 142 -16.23 -18.35 13.21
C PRO A 142 -16.23 -16.82 13.33
N ASN A 143 -15.18 -16.26 13.93
CA ASN A 143 -14.99 -14.83 14.16
C ASN A 143 -13.88 -14.22 13.29
N THR A 144 -13.53 -14.84 12.16
CA THR A 144 -12.53 -14.28 11.25
C THR A 144 -13.00 -12.95 10.67
N LEU A 145 -12.21 -11.92 10.87
CA LEU A 145 -12.47 -10.58 10.35
C LEU A 145 -11.49 -10.24 9.24
N ILE A 146 -12.02 -9.89 8.09
CA ILE A 146 -11.23 -9.40 6.95
C ILE A 146 -11.66 -7.99 6.65
N PHE A 147 -10.72 -7.06 6.69
CA PHE A 147 -10.95 -5.66 6.43
C PHE A 147 -10.23 -5.23 5.16
N ASN A 148 -10.93 -4.50 4.33
CA ASN A 148 -10.36 -3.79 3.20
C ASN A 148 -10.15 -2.32 3.56
N VAL A 149 -8.97 -1.80 3.26
CA VAL A 149 -8.57 -0.45 3.63
C VAL A 149 -7.92 0.28 2.46
N PHE A 150 -8.37 1.51 2.20
CA PHE A 150 -7.59 2.50 1.47
C PHE A 150 -6.82 3.38 2.45
N LEU A 151 -5.52 3.51 2.24
CA LEU A 151 -4.68 4.40 3.04
C LEU A 151 -4.11 5.50 2.16
N ILE A 152 -4.50 6.74 2.44
CA ILE A 152 -4.12 7.92 1.65
C ILE A 152 -3.25 8.88 2.46
N PRO A 153 -2.32 9.61 1.82
CA PRO A 153 -1.53 10.62 2.50
C PRO A 153 -2.39 11.83 2.85
N ALA A 154 -2.10 12.43 3.99
CA ALA A 154 -2.68 13.70 4.41
C ALA A 154 -1.60 14.64 4.93
N ASN A 155 -1.90 15.92 4.92
CA ASN A 155 -1.12 16.93 5.62
C ASN A 155 -2.02 17.53 6.70
N PHE A 156 -1.93 17.01 7.90
CA PHE A 156 -2.63 17.57 9.04
C PHE A 156 -1.84 18.78 9.54
N SER A 157 -2.29 19.99 9.18
CA SER A 157 -1.69 21.23 9.70
C SER A 157 -1.50 21.12 11.22
N SER A 158 -0.31 21.36 11.67
CA SER A 158 0.42 21.35 12.95
C SER A 158 -0.32 21.21 14.29
N LYS A 159 -1.64 21.19 14.37
CA LYS A 159 -2.42 21.12 15.63
C LYS A 159 -2.80 19.70 16.07
N LYS A 160 -2.66 18.70 15.19
CA LYS A 160 -2.87 17.29 15.54
C LYS A 160 -1.74 16.48 14.91
N ASN A 161 -0.60 16.39 15.60
CA ASN A 161 0.43 15.39 15.30
C ASN A 161 -0.12 13.99 15.60
N THR A 162 -1.07 13.53 14.78
CA THR A 162 -1.64 12.19 14.90
C THR A 162 -0.72 11.23 14.17
N LYS A 163 0.16 10.56 14.94
CA LYS A 163 1.01 9.46 14.44
C LYS A 163 0.18 8.26 13.93
N LYS A 164 -1.13 8.30 14.08
CA LYS A 164 -2.05 7.20 13.76
C LYS A 164 -2.92 7.58 12.57
N PRO A 165 -3.29 6.61 11.72
CA PRO A 165 -4.26 6.83 10.68
C PRO A 165 -5.58 7.38 11.22
N CYS A 166 -6.13 8.36 10.53
CA CYS A 166 -7.41 8.97 10.85
C CYS A 166 -8.49 8.42 9.92
N TYR A 167 -9.54 7.86 10.47
CA TYR A 167 -10.69 7.41 9.69
C TYR A 167 -11.39 8.60 9.03
N ILE A 168 -11.63 8.50 7.71
CA ILE A 168 -12.26 9.56 6.91
C ILE A 168 -13.56 9.14 6.23
N GLY A 169 -13.85 7.85 6.20
CA GLY A 169 -15.07 7.33 5.59
C GLY A 169 -14.91 5.92 5.04
N TYR A 170 -15.85 5.50 4.23
CA TYR A 170 -15.82 4.19 3.60
C TYR A 170 -16.47 4.23 2.20
N ALA A 171 -16.12 3.25 1.38
CA ALA A 171 -16.76 2.96 0.10
C ALA A 171 -17.49 1.62 0.16
N ILE A 172 -18.59 1.52 -0.57
CA ILE A 172 -19.37 0.29 -0.77
C ILE A 172 -19.83 0.20 -2.22
N GLU A 173 -20.20 -0.98 -2.65
CA GLU A 173 -21.01 -1.21 -3.85
C GLU A 173 -22.49 -1.23 -3.46
N PRO A 174 -23.29 -0.22 -3.80
CA PRO A 174 -24.67 -0.09 -3.27
C PRO A 174 -25.62 -1.20 -3.71
N TRP A 175 -25.28 -1.92 -4.79
CA TRP A 175 -26.09 -3.06 -5.30
C TRP A 175 -25.73 -4.39 -4.62
N ASN A 176 -24.68 -4.42 -3.81
CA ASN A 176 -24.26 -5.60 -3.06
C ASN A 176 -24.88 -5.57 -1.66
N ASP A 177 -25.15 -6.73 -1.09
CA ASP A 177 -25.77 -6.82 0.24
C ASP A 177 -24.87 -6.25 1.35
N ASN A 178 -23.56 -6.15 1.10
CA ASN A 178 -22.55 -5.62 2.02
C ASN A 178 -22.55 -6.29 3.41
N GLU A 179 -22.90 -7.59 3.45
CA GLU A 179 -22.99 -8.37 4.69
C GLU A 179 -21.61 -8.69 5.28
N LYS A 180 -20.61 -8.85 4.44
CA LYS A 180 -19.24 -9.19 4.86
C LYS A 180 -18.43 -7.92 5.09
N MET A 181 -17.58 -7.96 6.11
CA MET A 181 -16.73 -6.79 6.44
C MET A 181 -15.82 -6.37 5.31
N PHE A 182 -15.35 -7.31 4.48
CA PHE A 182 -14.50 -7.01 3.33
C PHE A 182 -15.24 -6.34 2.15
N GLU A 183 -16.58 -6.34 2.15
CA GLU A 183 -17.38 -5.64 1.12
C GLU A 183 -17.46 -4.14 1.38
N LYS A 184 -17.05 -3.72 2.58
CA LYS A 184 -16.90 -2.32 2.96
C LYS A 184 -15.41 -1.97 3.01
N ILE A 185 -15.00 -0.99 2.19
CA ILE A 185 -13.62 -0.53 2.15
C ILE A 185 -13.51 0.70 3.03
N PHE A 186 -12.82 0.57 4.15
CA PHE A 186 -12.56 1.68 5.06
C PHE A 186 -11.47 2.57 4.50
N CYS A 187 -11.67 3.88 4.56
CA CYS A 187 -10.68 4.84 4.11
C CYS A 187 -10.09 5.58 5.30
N PHE A 188 -8.77 5.58 5.35
CA PHE A 188 -7.99 6.29 6.37
C PHE A 188 -7.01 7.24 5.72
N ALA A 189 -6.76 8.36 6.38
CA ALA A 189 -5.72 9.30 6.04
C ALA A 189 -4.60 9.24 7.08
N ILE A 190 -3.35 9.27 6.64
CA ILE A 190 -2.20 9.33 7.53
C ILE A 190 -1.31 10.52 7.20
N ASP A 191 -0.79 11.18 8.25
CA ASP A 191 0.13 12.29 8.07
C ASP A 191 1.44 11.85 7.44
N CYS A 192 1.68 12.34 6.22
CA CYS A 192 2.84 11.96 5.42
C CYS A 192 4.15 12.27 6.14
N GLN A 193 4.24 13.45 6.79
CA GLN A 193 5.44 13.86 7.52
C GLN A 193 5.74 12.94 8.72
N SER A 194 4.70 12.54 9.43
CA SER A 194 4.82 11.61 10.56
C SER A 194 5.28 10.22 10.10
N LEU A 195 4.77 9.73 8.96
CA LEU A 195 5.18 8.46 8.39
C LEU A 195 6.65 8.48 7.96
N ILE A 196 7.08 9.51 7.22
CA ILE A 196 8.47 9.69 6.78
C ILE A 196 9.43 9.76 7.98
N ASN A 197 9.07 10.52 9.02
CA ASN A 197 9.91 10.65 10.22
C ASN A 197 10.05 9.33 11.00
N ASN A 198 9.03 8.49 11.00
CA ASN A 198 9.12 7.17 11.63
C ASN A 198 9.99 6.23 10.78
N PHE A 199 9.81 6.24 9.47
CA PHE A 199 10.58 5.43 8.54
C PHE A 199 12.10 5.73 8.61
N SER A 200 12.49 7.00 8.78
CA SER A 200 13.90 7.36 8.93
C SER A 200 14.53 6.88 10.23
N LYS A 201 13.75 6.80 11.32
CA LYS A 201 14.25 6.38 12.64
C LYS A 201 14.43 4.87 12.77
N ASP A 202 13.64 4.06 12.05
CA ASP A 202 13.75 2.60 12.11
C ASP A 202 14.95 2.06 11.31
N LYS A 203 15.55 2.87 10.44
CA LYS A 203 16.80 2.52 9.74
C LYS A 203 18.07 2.74 10.57
N GLU A 204 17.97 3.40 11.72
CA GLU A 204 19.09 3.62 12.65
C GLU A 204 19.18 2.54 13.76
N ARG A 205 18.30 1.54 13.74
CA ARG A 205 18.32 0.37 14.62
C ARG A 205 18.74 -0.89 13.87
#